data_5866426be996a0fd641ecc0a93385d59
#
_entry.id   5866426be996a0fd641ecc0a93385d59
#
_cell.length_a   1.000
_cell.length_b   1.000
_cell.length_c   1.000
_cell.angle_alpha   90.00
_cell.angle_beta   90.00
_cell.angle_gamma   90.00
#
_symmetry.space_group_name_H-M   'P 1'
#
loop_
_entity.id
_entity.type
_entity.pdbx_description
1 polymer ?
#
loop_
_entity_poly.entity_id
_entity_poly.type
_entity_poly.pdbx_seq_one_letter_code
_entity_poly.pdbx_strand_id
1 'polypeptide(L)'
;IAIVFFVMEVTLYLFFMATLEKAAESGARVAVTSRPVVSFARTIEVAPGAHFGDSCSQGGGDACVPFSSTPLTCTGAACGASAPVDCQDPDTSFDRILCHMRGFNARIQPENVTIAYADVGIGFAGGPTVPMVTVAVHDVPFQTGILGLLLASGANNEATLLATLPTRSASMTGEDLAQ
;
A
#
# COMPACT_ATOMS: atom_id res chain seq x y z
N ILE A 1 -34.43 18.61 -7.64
CA ILE A 1 -34.27 17.38 -6.88
C ILE A 1 -33.07 16.56 -7.45
N ALA A 2 -33.02 16.25 -8.75
CA ALA A 2 -31.92 15.50 -9.37
C ALA A 2 -30.54 16.11 -9.13
N ILE A 3 -30.40 17.44 -9.22
CA ILE A 3 -29.13 18.14 -8.97
C ILE A 3 -28.65 17.94 -7.53
N VAL A 4 -29.56 17.96 -6.56
CA VAL A 4 -29.20 17.75 -5.14
C VAL A 4 -28.64 16.35 -4.91
N PHE A 5 -29.26 15.33 -5.49
CA PHE A 5 -28.78 13.96 -5.40
C PHE A 5 -27.43 13.79 -6.10
N PHE A 6 -27.23 14.40 -7.26
CA PHE A 6 -25.95 14.37 -7.95
C PHE A 6 -24.82 14.98 -7.11
N VAL A 7 -25.08 16.19 -6.53
CA VAL A 7 -24.09 16.83 -5.65
C VAL A 7 -23.78 15.97 -4.43
N MET A 8 -24.78 15.34 -3.84
CA MET A 8 -24.61 14.44 -2.71
C MET A 8 -23.74 13.23 -3.06
N GLU A 9 -23.97 12.58 -4.21
CA GLU A 9 -23.17 11.44 -4.65
C GLU A 9 -21.73 11.82 -4.98
N VAL A 10 -21.51 12.95 -5.65
CA VAL A 10 -20.16 13.47 -5.90
C VAL A 10 -19.42 13.74 -4.58
N THR A 11 -20.11 14.31 -3.61
CA THR A 11 -19.53 14.58 -2.29
C THR A 11 -19.15 13.28 -1.57
N LEU A 12 -20.01 12.26 -1.61
CA LEU A 12 -19.72 10.94 -1.05
C LEU A 12 -18.53 10.28 -1.76
N TYR A 13 -18.47 10.35 -3.08
CA TYR A 13 -17.34 9.83 -3.85
C TYR A 13 -16.02 10.49 -3.44
N LEU A 14 -15.98 11.82 -3.36
CA LEU A 14 -14.79 12.56 -2.92
C LEU A 14 -14.41 12.23 -1.48
N PHE A 15 -15.39 12.06 -0.59
CA PHE A 15 -15.15 11.63 0.78
C PHE A 15 -14.50 10.23 0.83
N PHE A 16 -15.01 9.26 0.06
CA PHE A 16 -14.41 7.93 -0.01
C PHE A 16 -13.00 7.97 -0.55
N MET A 17 -12.73 8.79 -1.57
CA MET A 17 -11.39 8.98 -2.12
C MET A 17 -10.42 9.51 -1.06
N ALA A 18 -10.83 10.51 -0.28
CA ALA A 18 -10.02 11.05 0.81
C ALA A 18 -9.77 10.01 1.93
N THR A 19 -10.76 9.16 2.24
CA THR A 19 -10.57 8.09 3.24
C THR A 19 -9.58 7.02 2.76
N LEU A 20 -9.56 6.68 1.46
CA LEU A 20 -8.58 5.73 0.91
C LEU A 20 -7.15 6.30 0.92
N GLU A 21 -6.99 7.58 0.61
CA GLU A 21 -5.69 8.26 0.69
C GLU A 21 -5.16 8.24 2.13
N LYS A 22 -6.00 8.58 3.12
CA LYS A 22 -5.64 8.48 4.54
C LYS A 22 -5.37 7.04 4.99
N ALA A 23 -6.11 6.08 4.47
CA ALA A 23 -5.84 4.67 4.74
C ALA A 23 -4.46 4.26 4.21
N ALA A 24 -4.09 4.64 2.97
CA ALA A 24 -2.78 4.35 2.39
C ALA A 24 -1.64 5.00 3.19
N GLU A 25 -1.79 6.28 3.58
CA GLU A 25 -0.81 6.98 4.43
C GLU A 25 -0.63 6.29 5.79
N SER A 26 -1.74 5.92 6.45
CA SER A 26 -1.70 5.21 7.72
C SER A 26 -1.05 3.83 7.57
N GLY A 27 -1.41 3.10 6.51
CA GLY A 27 -0.80 1.82 6.18
C GLY A 27 0.70 1.91 5.98
N ALA A 28 1.17 2.92 5.22
CA ALA A 28 2.59 3.14 4.98
C ALA A 28 3.37 3.44 6.28
N ARG A 29 2.80 4.26 7.19
CA ARG A 29 3.42 4.53 8.51
C ARG A 29 3.57 3.28 9.35
N VAL A 30 2.56 2.40 9.38
CA VAL A 30 2.63 1.15 10.11
C VAL A 30 3.60 0.18 9.43
N ALA A 31 3.63 0.14 8.09
CA ALA A 31 4.50 -0.73 7.33
C ALA A 31 5.99 -0.45 7.57
N VAL A 32 6.39 0.84 7.69
CA VAL A 32 7.80 1.21 7.95
C VAL A 32 8.26 0.93 9.38
N THR A 33 7.34 0.79 10.33
CA THR A 33 7.64 0.47 11.73
C THR A 33 7.38 -0.98 12.09
N SER A 34 6.85 -1.77 11.16
CA SER A 34 6.56 -3.20 11.34
C SER A 34 7.63 -4.07 10.71
N ARG A 35 7.64 -5.36 11.06
CA ARG A 35 8.46 -6.34 10.34
C ARG A 35 8.05 -6.38 8.86
N PRO A 36 9.02 -6.42 7.93
CA PRO A 36 8.70 -6.54 6.52
C PRO A 36 7.83 -7.76 6.22
N VAL A 37 6.80 -7.59 5.39
CA VAL A 37 5.91 -8.68 4.96
C VAL A 37 6.54 -9.54 3.86
N VAL A 38 7.62 -9.04 3.21
CA VAL A 38 8.43 -9.76 2.23
C VAL A 38 9.86 -9.88 2.77
N SER A 39 10.47 -11.03 2.61
CA SER A 39 11.87 -11.24 3.01
C SER A 39 12.83 -10.61 2.00
N PHE A 40 13.76 -9.82 2.47
CA PHE A 40 14.90 -9.28 1.71
C PHE A 40 16.14 -9.19 2.60
N ALA A 41 17.31 -8.96 2.00
CA ALA A 41 18.56 -8.82 2.73
C ALA A 41 18.51 -7.60 3.65
N ARG A 42 18.80 -7.80 4.94
CA ARG A 42 18.76 -6.73 5.96
C ARG A 42 20.01 -5.85 5.97
N THR A 43 21.07 -6.32 5.34
CA THR A 43 22.34 -5.60 5.20
C THR A 43 22.63 -5.40 3.73
N ILE A 44 23.11 -4.20 3.39
CA ILE A 44 23.54 -3.85 2.03
C ILE A 44 24.82 -4.61 1.71
N GLU A 45 24.80 -5.39 0.65
CA GLU A 45 25.98 -6.13 0.19
C GLU A 45 26.98 -5.15 -0.44
N VAL A 46 28.28 -5.37 -0.14
CA VAL A 46 29.39 -4.56 -0.68
C VAL A 46 29.65 -4.99 -2.11
N ALA A 47 29.64 -4.04 -3.05
CA ALA A 47 29.94 -4.33 -4.44
C ALA A 47 31.44 -4.69 -4.63
N PRO A 48 31.78 -5.48 -5.67
CA PRO A 48 33.17 -5.83 -5.95
C PRO A 48 34.04 -4.59 -6.17
N GLY A 49 35.08 -4.44 -5.34
CA GLY A 49 36.00 -3.30 -5.39
C GLY A 49 35.62 -2.11 -4.51
N ALA A 50 34.47 -2.14 -3.85
CA ALA A 50 34.08 -1.15 -2.86
C ALA A 50 34.52 -1.55 -1.44
N HIS A 51 34.44 -0.61 -0.49
CA HIS A 51 34.81 -0.82 0.90
C HIS A 51 33.59 -0.66 1.82
N PHE A 52 33.65 -1.29 2.98
CA PHE A 52 32.63 -1.06 4.02
C PHE A 52 32.59 0.42 4.41
N GLY A 53 31.38 0.98 4.43
CA GLY A 53 31.16 2.39 4.73
C GLY A 53 31.11 3.32 3.51
N ASP A 54 31.40 2.81 2.31
CA ASP A 54 31.24 3.60 1.09
C ASP A 54 29.76 3.90 0.85
N SER A 55 29.42 5.13 0.46
CA SER A 55 28.05 5.55 0.20
C SER A 55 27.48 4.86 -1.06
N CYS A 56 26.25 4.35 -0.99
CA CYS A 56 25.58 3.68 -2.10
C CYS A 56 25.33 4.61 -3.31
N SER A 57 25.22 5.94 -3.09
CA SER A 57 24.81 6.90 -4.11
C SER A 57 25.92 7.77 -4.65
N GLN A 58 27.18 7.59 -4.24
CA GLN A 58 28.28 8.49 -4.63
C GLN A 58 29.27 7.85 -5.61
N GLY A 59 29.44 8.50 -6.75
CA GLY A 59 30.68 8.44 -7.51
C GLY A 59 30.78 7.41 -8.62
N GLY A 60 29.74 7.18 -9.39
CA GLY A 60 29.86 6.50 -10.70
C GLY A 60 30.18 5.01 -10.69
N GLY A 61 30.23 4.39 -9.55
CA GLY A 61 30.26 2.95 -9.33
C GLY A 61 29.46 2.68 -8.07
N ASP A 62 28.37 1.92 -8.19
CA ASP A 62 27.56 1.58 -7.05
C ASP A 62 28.39 0.76 -6.06
N ALA A 63 28.76 1.38 -4.94
CA ALA A 63 29.47 0.69 -3.86
C ALA A 63 28.59 -0.40 -3.19
N CYS A 64 27.33 -0.42 -3.52
CA CYS A 64 26.31 -1.27 -2.94
C CYS A 64 25.65 -2.13 -3.99
N VAL A 65 25.39 -3.40 -3.64
CA VAL A 65 24.56 -4.26 -4.45
C VAL A 65 23.11 -4.08 -3.98
N PRO A 66 22.18 -3.70 -4.88
CA PRO A 66 20.77 -3.56 -4.50
C PRO A 66 20.20 -4.90 -4.07
N PHE A 67 19.36 -4.92 -3.03
CA PHE A 67 18.71 -6.16 -2.58
C PHE A 67 17.73 -6.72 -3.63
N SER A 68 17.26 -5.89 -4.54
CA SER A 68 16.46 -6.29 -5.70
C SER A 68 16.55 -5.24 -6.81
N SER A 69 16.64 -5.69 -8.06
CA SER A 69 16.60 -4.82 -9.25
C SER A 69 15.19 -4.32 -9.59
N THR A 70 14.18 -4.95 -9.02
CA THR A 70 12.76 -4.59 -9.19
C THR A 70 12.08 -4.52 -7.83
N PRO A 71 11.07 -3.66 -7.64
CA PRO A 71 10.34 -3.62 -6.39
C PRO A 71 9.76 -5.00 -6.01
N LEU A 72 10.00 -5.43 -4.77
CA LEU A 72 9.41 -6.64 -4.22
C LEU A 72 7.97 -6.32 -3.80
N THR A 73 7.00 -6.89 -4.50
CA THR A 73 5.58 -6.60 -4.28
C THR A 73 4.85 -7.83 -3.78
N CYS A 74 3.88 -7.60 -2.90
CA CYS A 74 2.92 -8.63 -2.50
C CYS A 74 1.52 -8.03 -2.36
N THR A 75 0.48 -8.86 -2.48
CA THR A 75 -0.93 -8.47 -2.33
C THR A 75 -1.66 -9.52 -1.50
N GLY A 76 -2.46 -9.09 -0.53
CA GLY A 76 -3.33 -9.96 0.26
C GLY A 76 -2.63 -11.18 0.86
N ALA A 77 -3.07 -12.37 0.47
CA ALA A 77 -2.53 -13.63 0.97
C ALA A 77 -1.03 -13.81 0.69
N ALA A 78 -0.50 -13.26 -0.41
CA ALA A 78 0.93 -13.29 -0.70
C ALA A 78 1.77 -12.47 0.28
N CYS A 79 1.16 -11.49 0.97
CA CYS A 79 1.76 -10.75 2.08
C CYS A 79 1.60 -11.44 3.45
N GLY A 80 1.00 -12.63 3.49
CA GLY A 80 0.72 -13.36 4.72
C GLY A 80 -0.54 -12.87 5.45
N ALA A 81 -1.56 -12.40 4.72
CA ALA A 81 -2.85 -12.09 5.31
C ALA A 81 -3.49 -13.34 5.93
N SER A 82 -3.98 -13.22 7.17
CA SER A 82 -4.75 -14.27 7.83
C SER A 82 -6.14 -14.39 7.22
N ALA A 83 -6.74 -15.56 7.33
CA ALA A 83 -8.12 -15.79 6.90
C ALA A 83 -8.92 -16.51 7.99
N PRO A 84 -9.81 -15.84 8.72
CA PRO A 84 -10.15 -14.41 8.64
C PRO A 84 -9.10 -13.50 9.28
N VAL A 85 -9.06 -12.21 8.86
CA VAL A 85 -8.23 -11.18 9.50
C VAL A 85 -8.91 -10.72 10.79
N ASP A 86 -8.25 -10.93 11.93
CA ASP A 86 -8.72 -10.42 13.24
C ASP A 86 -8.00 -9.10 13.57
N CYS A 87 -8.78 -8.02 13.68
CA CYS A 87 -8.24 -6.71 14.02
C CYS A 87 -8.15 -6.44 15.53
N GLN A 88 -8.61 -7.34 16.38
CA GLN A 88 -8.42 -7.24 17.83
C GLN A 88 -7.06 -7.82 18.23
N ASP A 89 -6.63 -8.88 17.57
CA ASP A 89 -5.32 -9.51 17.77
C ASP A 89 -4.71 -9.90 16.40
N PRO A 90 -4.06 -8.95 15.71
CA PRO A 90 -3.52 -9.20 14.37
C PRO A 90 -2.32 -10.14 14.42
N ASP A 91 -2.42 -11.31 13.79
CA ASP A 91 -1.42 -12.37 13.80
C ASP A 91 -0.16 -12.00 13.02
N THR A 92 -0.31 -11.25 11.93
CA THR A 92 0.78 -10.92 11.01
C THR A 92 1.04 -9.41 10.91
N SER A 93 2.23 -9.05 10.40
CA SER A 93 2.53 -7.64 10.09
C SER A 93 1.56 -7.06 9.06
N PHE A 94 1.15 -7.87 8.07
CA PHE A 94 0.18 -7.46 7.07
C PHE A 94 -1.19 -7.17 7.69
N ASP A 95 -1.67 -8.06 8.58
CA ASP A 95 -2.97 -7.88 9.24
C ASP A 95 -2.98 -6.59 10.08
N ARG A 96 -1.87 -6.30 10.76
CA ARG A 96 -1.73 -5.05 11.51
C ARG A 96 -1.84 -3.83 10.61
N ILE A 97 -1.14 -3.83 9.47
CA ILE A 97 -1.23 -2.75 8.47
C ILE A 97 -2.68 -2.61 7.98
N LEU A 98 -3.29 -3.72 7.56
CA LEU A 98 -4.66 -3.74 7.06
C LEU A 98 -5.67 -3.24 8.09
N CYS A 99 -5.52 -3.62 9.35
CA CYS A 99 -6.42 -3.19 10.43
C CYS A 99 -6.34 -1.69 10.69
N HIS A 100 -5.14 -1.11 10.64
CA HIS A 100 -5.00 0.35 10.71
C HIS A 100 -5.66 1.04 9.51
N MET A 101 -5.56 0.48 8.31
CA MET A 101 -6.21 1.01 7.10
C MET A 101 -7.74 0.91 7.20
N ARG A 102 -8.27 -0.21 7.74
CA ARG A 102 -9.71 -0.42 7.97
C ARG A 102 -10.31 0.56 8.98
N GLY A 103 -9.50 1.14 9.86
CA GLY A 103 -9.92 2.24 10.74
C GLY A 103 -10.41 3.48 9.99
N PHE A 104 -9.92 3.71 8.75
CA PHE A 104 -10.37 4.80 7.87
C PHE A 104 -11.46 4.35 6.90
N ASN A 105 -11.38 3.12 6.39
CA ASN A 105 -12.38 2.57 5.48
C ASN A 105 -12.51 1.05 5.67
N ALA A 106 -13.59 0.62 6.33
CA ALA A 106 -13.85 -0.78 6.65
C ALA A 106 -14.10 -1.68 5.42
N ARG A 107 -14.28 -1.11 4.23
CA ARG A 107 -14.47 -1.86 2.97
C ARG A 107 -13.18 -2.37 2.37
N ILE A 108 -12.02 -1.95 2.87
CA ILE A 108 -10.72 -2.43 2.40
C ILE A 108 -10.57 -3.89 2.79
N GLN A 109 -10.41 -4.75 1.78
CA GLN A 109 -10.15 -6.19 1.94
C GLN A 109 -8.67 -6.48 1.69
N PRO A 110 -8.14 -7.63 2.14
CA PRO A 110 -6.74 -7.99 1.93
C PRO A 110 -6.31 -7.90 0.47
N GLU A 111 -7.15 -8.35 -0.46
CA GLU A 111 -6.92 -8.32 -1.91
C GLU A 111 -6.84 -6.92 -2.51
N ASN A 112 -7.35 -5.90 -1.81
CA ASN A 112 -7.27 -4.51 -2.24
C ASN A 112 -5.95 -3.83 -1.86
N VAL A 113 -5.09 -4.48 -1.07
CA VAL A 113 -3.87 -3.87 -0.54
C VAL A 113 -2.65 -4.52 -1.14
N THR A 114 -1.80 -3.71 -1.77
CA THR A 114 -0.49 -4.11 -2.28
C THR A 114 0.59 -3.36 -1.53
N ILE A 115 1.60 -4.09 -1.06
CA ILE A 115 2.78 -3.52 -0.41
C ILE A 115 3.99 -3.79 -1.29
N ALA A 116 4.79 -2.76 -1.54
CA ALA A 116 6.00 -2.83 -2.34
C ALA A 116 7.20 -2.31 -1.55
N TYR A 117 8.33 -2.99 -1.67
CA TYR A 117 9.63 -2.60 -1.14
C TYR A 117 10.58 -2.37 -2.31
N ALA A 118 11.06 -1.15 -2.48
CA ALA A 118 11.99 -0.78 -3.52
C ALA A 118 13.33 -0.37 -2.91
N ASP A 119 14.42 -0.81 -3.53
CA ASP A 119 15.74 -0.27 -3.24
C ASP A 119 15.85 1.11 -3.90
N VAL A 120 16.22 2.10 -3.12
CA VAL A 120 16.38 3.49 -3.57
C VAL A 120 17.83 3.97 -3.48
N GLY A 121 18.77 3.06 -3.23
CA GLY A 121 20.19 3.35 -3.13
C GLY A 121 20.56 4.23 -1.94
N ILE A 122 19.74 4.26 -0.89
CA ILE A 122 20.04 5.01 0.33
C ILE A 122 20.82 4.11 1.29
N GLY A 123 21.91 4.63 1.86
CA GLY A 123 22.71 3.91 2.83
C GLY A 123 24.19 3.84 2.45
N PHE A 124 24.88 2.86 3.02
CA PHE A 124 26.30 2.62 2.78
C PHE A 124 26.61 1.11 2.79
N ALA A 125 27.64 0.73 2.07
CA ALA A 125 28.07 -0.64 1.91
C ALA A 125 28.34 -1.32 3.27
N GLY A 126 27.65 -2.45 3.52
CA GLY A 126 27.68 -3.16 4.79
C GLY A 126 26.76 -2.58 5.88
N GLY A 127 26.03 -1.50 5.59
CA GLY A 127 25.05 -0.92 6.49
C GLY A 127 23.67 -1.60 6.43
N PRO A 128 22.69 -1.12 7.22
CA PRO A 128 21.34 -1.63 7.17
C PRO A 128 20.65 -1.25 5.85
N THR A 129 19.81 -2.16 5.35
CA THR A 129 18.98 -1.88 4.18
C THR A 129 17.84 -0.94 4.54
N VAL A 130 17.71 0.15 3.78
CA VAL A 130 16.66 1.17 3.95
C VAL A 130 15.77 1.17 2.69
N PRO A 131 14.75 0.32 2.62
CA PRO A 131 13.87 0.28 1.45
C PRO A 131 12.88 1.46 1.47
N MET A 132 12.44 1.88 0.29
CA MET A 132 11.22 2.66 0.16
C MET A 132 10.03 1.72 0.21
N VAL A 133 9.16 1.92 1.18
CA VAL A 133 7.92 1.14 1.37
C VAL A 133 6.77 1.90 0.75
N THR A 134 6.09 1.28 -0.20
CA THR A 134 4.88 1.82 -0.83
C THR A 134 3.68 0.94 -0.49
N VAL A 135 2.65 1.54 0.07
CA VAL A 135 1.35 0.87 0.31
C VAL A 135 0.33 1.45 -0.66
N ALA A 136 -0.25 0.60 -1.48
CA ALA A 136 -1.27 0.96 -2.46
C ALA A 136 -2.60 0.28 -2.12
N VAL A 137 -3.68 1.02 -2.28
CA VAL A 137 -5.06 0.53 -2.18
C VAL A 137 -5.69 0.64 -3.56
N HIS A 138 -6.27 -0.45 -4.04
CA HIS A 138 -6.86 -0.54 -5.37
C HIS A 138 -8.15 -1.37 -5.35
N ASP A 139 -8.96 -1.22 -6.39
CA ASP A 139 -10.16 -2.03 -6.63
C ASP A 139 -11.18 -2.07 -5.47
N VAL A 140 -11.21 -1.02 -4.63
CA VAL A 140 -12.20 -0.93 -3.55
C VAL A 140 -13.58 -0.63 -4.17
N PRO A 141 -14.59 -1.46 -3.92
CA PRO A 141 -15.90 -1.26 -4.52
C PRO A 141 -16.60 -0.03 -3.94
N PHE A 142 -17.05 0.85 -4.81
CA PHE A 142 -17.89 1.98 -4.49
C PHE A 142 -19.30 1.74 -5.04
N GLN A 143 -20.28 1.70 -4.17
CA GLN A 143 -21.67 1.59 -4.57
C GLN A 143 -22.23 2.98 -4.86
N THR A 144 -22.54 3.25 -6.11
CA THR A 144 -23.31 4.43 -6.50
C THR A 144 -24.76 4.20 -6.04
N GLY A 145 -25.28 5.10 -5.21
CA GLY A 145 -26.64 4.96 -4.65
C GLY A 145 -27.73 5.29 -5.69
N ILE A 146 -28.19 6.54 -5.69
CA ILE A 146 -29.35 6.96 -6.49
C ILE A 146 -28.99 7.12 -7.97
N LEU A 147 -27.77 7.56 -8.29
CA LEU A 147 -27.34 7.71 -9.68
C LEU A 147 -27.26 6.33 -10.37
N GLY A 148 -26.77 5.31 -9.67
CA GLY A 148 -26.79 3.92 -10.14
C GLY A 148 -28.19 3.43 -10.43
N LEU A 149 -29.14 3.71 -9.55
CA LEU A 149 -30.55 3.35 -9.72
C LEU A 149 -31.21 4.07 -10.91
N LEU A 150 -30.93 5.37 -11.09
CA LEU A 150 -31.46 6.16 -12.20
C LEU A 150 -30.90 5.71 -13.55
N LEU A 151 -29.64 5.34 -13.62
CA LEU A 151 -29.00 4.84 -14.82
C LEU A 151 -29.41 3.39 -15.14
N ALA A 152 -29.62 2.56 -14.11
CA ALA A 152 -30.09 1.18 -14.25
C ALA A 152 -31.56 1.09 -14.68
N SER A 153 -32.40 2.09 -14.39
CA SER A 153 -33.81 2.12 -14.79
C SER A 153 -34.04 2.22 -16.31
N GLY A 154 -32.98 2.55 -17.08
CA GLY A 154 -33.00 2.61 -18.54
C GLY A 154 -32.45 1.36 -19.24
N ALA A 155 -31.87 0.42 -18.52
CA ALA A 155 -31.34 -0.83 -19.04
C ALA A 155 -31.91 -1.99 -18.19
N ASN A 156 -32.56 -2.96 -18.85
CA ASN A 156 -33.15 -4.16 -18.21
C ASN A 156 -32.10 -5.10 -17.55
N ASN A 157 -31.04 -4.56 -16.98
CA ASN A 157 -30.03 -5.29 -16.25
C ASN A 157 -29.90 -4.70 -14.85
N GLU A 158 -30.00 -5.53 -13.84
CA GLU A 158 -29.64 -5.26 -12.45
C GLU A 158 -28.11 -4.99 -12.32
N ALA A 159 -27.60 -4.08 -13.14
CA ALA A 159 -26.26 -3.59 -12.98
C ALA A 159 -26.27 -2.58 -11.83
N THR A 160 -26.12 -3.09 -10.61
CA THR A 160 -25.51 -2.28 -9.55
C THR A 160 -24.21 -1.77 -10.15
N LEU A 161 -24.15 -0.49 -10.54
CA LEU A 161 -22.95 0.14 -11.05
C LEU A 161 -21.94 0.17 -9.90
N LEU A 162 -21.23 -0.94 -9.73
CA LEU A 162 -20.06 -1.03 -8.87
C LEU A 162 -18.93 -0.30 -9.62
N ALA A 163 -18.76 0.97 -9.32
CA ALA A 163 -17.56 1.69 -9.74
C ALA A 163 -16.43 1.28 -8.79
N THR A 164 -15.29 0.88 -9.32
CA THR A 164 -14.07 0.74 -8.52
C THR A 164 -13.44 2.11 -8.34
N LEU A 165 -12.98 2.38 -7.13
CA LEU A 165 -12.24 3.59 -6.82
C LEU A 165 -10.83 3.49 -7.44
N PRO A 166 -10.28 4.61 -7.96
CA PRO A 166 -8.92 4.61 -8.49
C PRO A 166 -7.90 4.31 -7.40
N THR A 167 -6.80 3.69 -7.80
CA THR A 167 -5.69 3.35 -6.91
C THR A 167 -5.15 4.58 -6.18
N ARG A 168 -4.95 4.43 -4.86
CA ARG A 168 -4.27 5.40 -4.00
C ARG A 168 -3.06 4.74 -3.37
N SER A 169 -1.92 5.45 -3.33
CA SER A 169 -0.70 4.94 -2.75
C SER A 169 0.01 6.01 -1.92
N ALA A 170 0.70 5.54 -0.89
CA ALA A 170 1.61 6.34 -0.09
C ALA A 170 2.95 5.61 0.02
N SER A 171 4.05 6.37 -0.04
CA SER A 171 5.41 5.84 0.04
C SER A 171 6.18 6.52 1.16
N MET A 172 6.95 5.74 1.92
CA MET A 172 7.80 6.21 3.01
C MET A 172 9.11 5.42 3.02
N THR A 173 10.19 6.03 3.51
CA THR A 173 11.47 5.35 3.74
C THR A 173 11.38 4.48 4.99
N GLY A 174 11.88 3.25 4.91
CA GLY A 174 11.80 2.26 5.99
C GLY A 174 13.01 2.31 6.92
N GLU A 175 13.35 3.50 7.47
CA GLU A 175 14.50 3.66 8.37
C GLU A 175 14.31 2.94 9.71
N ASP A 176 13.06 2.80 10.17
CA ASP A 176 12.69 2.21 11.46
C ASP A 176 12.03 0.83 11.34
N LEU A 177 12.31 0.07 10.26
CA LEU A 177 11.77 -1.28 10.13
C LEU A 177 12.16 -2.14 11.34
N ALA A 178 11.17 -2.71 12.02
CA ALA A 178 11.40 -3.59 13.17
C ALA A 178 12.26 -4.80 12.77
N GLN A 179 13.38 -4.97 13.42
CA GLN A 179 14.33 -6.07 13.21
C GLN A 179 13.83 -7.39 13.81
#